data_28b06167773b4d81c1f91a8e54f6aee4
#
_entry.id   28b06167773b4d81c1f91a8e54f6aee4
#
_cell.length_a   1.000
_cell.length_b   1.000
_cell.length_c   1.000
_cell.angle_alpha   90.00
_cell.angle_beta   90.00
_cell.angle_gamma   90.00
#
_symmetry.space_group_name_H-M   'P 1'
#
loop_
_entity.id
_entity.type
_entity.pdbx_description
1 polymer ?
#
loop_
_entity_poly.entity_id
_entity_poly.type
_entity_poly.pdbx_seq_one_letter_code
_entity_poly.pdbx_strand_id
1 'polypeptide(L)'
;MEELSWTGSFGSTLIPAITIASAVFLAGVILQLIMDFFAPEVKLQANTDGTLQSRGGLLGQLEKINGQVFGLIVLLGAAIIVVSWFMPYGKAGILGEISKRFLPVWIALIVTFAASITFKRKLGLYGKLFDSTIGMIGFALVMFWVFTAIF
;
A
#
# COMPACT_ATOMS: atom_id res chain seq x y z
N MET A 1 -25.55 23.46 3.96
CA MET A 1 -25.14 22.22 3.29
C MET A 1 -23.69 21.99 3.66
N GLU A 2 -23.41 21.04 4.54
CA GLU A 2 -22.02 20.64 4.79
C GLU A 2 -21.51 20.03 3.48
N GLU A 3 -20.45 20.60 2.94
CA GLU A 3 -19.82 20.07 1.74
C GLU A 3 -19.42 18.62 2.02
N LEU A 4 -19.91 17.70 1.20
CA LEU A 4 -19.60 16.28 1.25
C LEU A 4 -18.12 16.12 0.91
N SER A 5 -17.26 16.22 1.91
CA SER A 5 -15.82 16.08 1.73
C SER A 5 -15.46 14.59 1.71
N TRP A 6 -14.60 14.20 0.77
CA TRP A 6 -14.14 12.81 0.66
C TRP A 6 -13.38 12.31 1.90
N THR A 7 -12.67 13.19 2.56
CA THR A 7 -11.73 12.86 3.64
C THR A 7 -12.08 13.48 4.99
N GLY A 8 -13.18 14.24 5.07
CA GLY A 8 -13.60 14.91 6.30
C GLY A 8 -12.67 16.05 6.73
N SER A 9 -12.92 16.57 7.92
CA SER A 9 -12.18 17.73 8.45
C SER A 9 -10.70 17.44 8.73
N PHE A 10 -10.37 16.21 9.09
CA PHE A 10 -8.97 15.80 9.33
C PHE A 10 -8.21 15.55 8.02
N GLY A 11 -8.88 15.01 7.03
CA GLY A 11 -8.29 14.74 5.72
C GLY A 11 -7.88 16.04 5.00
N SER A 12 -8.61 17.13 5.19
CA SER A 12 -8.29 18.41 4.57
C SER A 12 -6.89 18.93 4.92
N THR A 13 -6.39 18.63 6.10
CA THR A 13 -5.02 18.97 6.53
C THR A 13 -3.95 18.08 5.90
N LEU A 14 -4.25 16.81 5.60
CA LEU A 14 -3.29 15.86 5.04
C LEU A 14 -3.35 15.77 3.50
N ILE A 15 -4.43 16.23 2.87
CA ILE A 15 -4.57 16.25 1.41
C ILE A 15 -3.40 16.96 0.71
N PRO A 16 -2.96 18.16 1.13
CA PRO A 16 -1.82 18.82 0.49
C PRO A 16 -0.55 17.98 0.55
N ALA A 17 -0.28 17.35 1.70
CA ALA A 17 0.89 16.49 1.87
C ALA A 17 0.82 15.25 0.95
N ILE A 18 -0.34 14.61 0.85
CA ILE A 18 -0.56 13.46 -0.04
C ILE A 18 -0.45 13.88 -1.51
N THR A 19 -0.99 15.04 -1.86
CA THR A 19 -0.93 15.56 -3.24
C THR A 19 0.51 15.83 -3.65
N ILE A 20 1.30 16.49 -2.80
CA ILE A 20 2.71 16.76 -3.06
C ILE A 20 3.49 15.45 -3.15
N ALA A 21 3.29 14.53 -2.22
CA ALA A 21 3.95 13.23 -2.24
C ALA A 21 3.60 12.43 -3.51
N SER A 22 2.33 12.46 -3.94
CA SER A 22 1.88 11.80 -5.17
C SER A 22 2.49 12.43 -6.41
N ALA A 23 2.60 13.77 -6.47
CA ALA A 23 3.24 14.48 -7.57
C ALA A 23 4.73 14.14 -7.66
N VAL A 24 5.43 14.10 -6.52
CA VAL A 24 6.85 13.71 -6.44
C VAL A 24 7.03 12.25 -6.88
N PHE A 25 6.16 11.35 -6.43
CA PHE A 25 6.17 9.94 -6.83
C PHE A 25 5.98 9.79 -8.34
N LEU A 26 4.98 10.46 -8.91
CA LEU A 26 4.70 10.42 -10.34
C LEU A 26 5.87 10.93 -11.17
N ALA A 27 6.45 12.08 -10.77
CA ALA A 27 7.64 12.63 -11.42
C ALA A 27 8.84 11.67 -11.34
N GLY A 28 9.04 11.05 -10.20
CA GLY A 28 10.10 10.05 -10.00
C GLY A 28 9.90 8.81 -10.87
N VAL A 29 8.67 8.30 -11.00
CA VAL A 29 8.36 7.15 -11.86
C VAL A 29 8.56 7.51 -13.33
N ILE A 30 8.11 8.69 -13.77
CA ILE A 30 8.31 9.15 -15.16
C ILE A 30 9.80 9.26 -15.46
N LEU A 31 10.57 9.87 -14.55
CA LEU A 31 12.02 10.00 -14.70
C LEU A 31 12.71 8.63 -14.78
N GLN A 32 12.28 7.68 -13.94
CA GLN A 32 12.79 6.31 -13.95
C GLN A 32 12.47 5.62 -15.28
N LEU A 33 11.26 5.75 -15.81
CA LEU A 33 10.89 5.19 -17.11
C LEU A 33 11.69 5.80 -18.26
N ILE A 34 11.92 7.12 -18.23
CA ILE A 34 12.77 7.81 -19.22
C ILE A 34 14.20 7.27 -19.15
N MET A 35 14.77 7.16 -17.96
CA MET A 35 16.14 6.65 -17.79
C MET A 35 16.24 5.17 -18.18
N ASP A 36 15.27 4.35 -17.88
CA ASP A 36 15.21 2.94 -18.31
C ASP A 36 15.11 2.82 -19.84
N PHE A 37 14.41 3.76 -20.50
CA PHE A 37 14.27 3.78 -21.96
C PHE A 37 15.56 4.21 -22.66
N PHE A 38 16.27 5.22 -22.13
CA PHE A 38 17.50 5.75 -22.72
C PHE A 38 18.76 4.98 -22.31
N ALA A 39 18.73 4.22 -21.23
CA ALA A 39 19.84 3.39 -20.76
C ALA A 39 19.45 1.89 -20.72
N PRO A 40 19.12 1.27 -21.87
CA PRO A 40 18.61 -0.10 -21.89
C PRO A 40 19.63 -1.17 -21.45
N GLU A 41 20.89 -0.80 -21.27
CA GLU A 41 21.99 -1.74 -21.08
C GLU A 41 22.67 -1.74 -19.71
N VAL A 42 22.06 -1.24 -18.68
CA VAL A 42 22.50 -1.67 -17.34
C VAL A 42 21.94 -3.08 -17.11
N LYS A 43 22.54 -4.05 -17.84
CA LYS A 43 22.30 -5.46 -17.68
C LYS A 43 22.42 -5.80 -16.20
N LEU A 44 21.42 -6.49 -15.68
CA LEU A 44 21.48 -7.21 -14.42
C LEU A 44 22.72 -8.10 -14.48
N GLN A 45 23.86 -7.64 -14.02
CA GLN A 45 25.01 -8.48 -13.79
C GLN A 45 24.68 -9.34 -12.57
N ALA A 46 24.34 -10.60 -12.82
CA ALA A 46 24.31 -11.58 -11.77
C ALA A 46 25.73 -11.70 -11.22
N ASN A 47 25.90 -11.45 -9.93
CA ASN A 47 27.14 -11.80 -9.24
C ASN A 47 27.36 -13.32 -9.32
N THR A 48 28.60 -13.75 -9.20
CA THR A 48 29.00 -15.17 -9.16
C THR A 48 28.22 -15.99 -8.12
N ASP A 49 27.64 -15.34 -7.13
CA ASP A 49 26.83 -15.92 -6.05
C ASP A 49 25.32 -16.01 -6.37
N GLY A 50 24.91 -15.69 -7.61
CA GLY A 50 23.50 -15.75 -8.02
C GLY A 50 22.61 -14.64 -7.42
N THR A 51 23.18 -13.71 -6.67
CA THR A 51 22.46 -12.54 -6.15
C THR A 51 22.40 -11.46 -7.22
N LEU A 52 21.19 -10.94 -7.48
CA LEU A 52 20.98 -9.80 -8.36
C LEU A 52 21.62 -8.56 -7.72
N GLN A 53 22.64 -8.02 -8.39
CA GLN A 53 23.23 -6.76 -7.96
C GLN A 53 22.19 -5.65 -8.11
N SER A 54 21.89 -4.95 -7.02
CA SER A 54 21.02 -3.76 -7.04
C SER A 54 21.59 -2.81 -8.10
N ARG A 55 20.72 -2.27 -8.95
CA ARG A 55 21.07 -1.25 -9.93
C ARG A 55 21.84 -0.14 -9.22
N GLY A 56 23.16 -0.10 -9.45
CA GLY A 56 24.01 0.93 -8.85
C GLY A 56 23.81 2.28 -9.52
N GLY A 57 24.17 3.37 -8.82
CA GLY A 57 24.10 4.72 -9.35
C GLY A 57 22.76 5.43 -9.17
N LEU A 58 22.48 6.38 -10.05
CA LEU A 58 21.29 7.25 -9.98
C LEU A 58 19.97 6.49 -10.04
N LEU A 59 19.88 5.42 -10.86
CA LEU A 59 18.68 4.59 -10.98
C LEU A 59 18.34 3.87 -9.69
N GLY A 60 19.32 3.29 -9.00
CA GLY A 60 19.07 2.63 -7.71
C GLY A 60 18.66 3.62 -6.61
N GLN A 61 19.18 4.85 -6.66
CA GLN A 61 18.75 5.90 -5.72
C GLN A 61 17.31 6.35 -6.00
N LEU A 62 16.93 6.54 -7.27
CA LEU A 62 15.58 6.89 -7.68
C LEU A 62 14.57 5.81 -7.28
N GLU A 63 14.89 4.55 -7.50
CA GLU A 63 14.05 3.42 -7.09
C GLU A 63 13.82 3.39 -5.58
N LYS A 64 14.88 3.63 -4.81
CA LYS A 64 14.79 3.72 -3.35
C LYS A 64 13.93 4.90 -2.89
N ILE A 65 14.12 6.08 -3.49
CA ILE A 65 13.34 7.28 -3.18
C ILE A 65 11.87 7.06 -3.54
N ASN A 66 11.59 6.52 -4.72
CA ASN A 66 10.22 6.21 -5.15
C ASN A 66 9.55 5.21 -4.19
N GLY A 67 10.26 4.19 -3.74
CA GLY A 67 9.75 3.25 -2.74
C GLY A 67 9.44 3.91 -1.40
N GLN A 68 10.29 4.83 -0.94
CA GLN A 68 10.06 5.57 0.30
C GLN A 68 8.87 6.54 0.20
N VAL A 69 8.76 7.28 -0.92
CA VAL A 69 7.64 8.20 -1.17
C VAL A 69 6.33 7.42 -1.29
N PHE A 70 6.33 6.28 -1.97
CA PHE A 70 5.17 5.39 -2.02
C PHE A 70 4.77 4.90 -0.63
N GLY A 71 5.73 4.45 0.17
CA GLY A 71 5.49 4.05 1.56
C GLY A 71 4.88 5.18 2.40
N LEU A 72 5.35 6.42 2.20
CA LEU A 72 4.79 7.61 2.86
C LEU A 72 3.33 7.86 2.46
N ILE A 73 3.01 7.75 1.17
CA ILE A 73 1.62 7.91 0.66
C ILE A 73 0.70 6.86 1.29
N VAL A 74 1.13 5.60 1.32
CA VAL A 74 0.37 4.51 1.93
C VAL A 74 0.16 4.74 3.43
N LEU A 75 1.20 5.20 4.14
CA LEU A 75 1.13 5.49 5.56
C LEU A 75 0.18 6.65 5.86
N LEU A 76 0.24 7.73 5.08
CA LEU A 76 -0.66 8.87 5.22
C LEU A 76 -2.11 8.47 4.92
N GLY A 77 -2.34 7.67 3.88
CA GLY A 77 -3.67 7.14 3.54
C GLY A 77 -4.22 6.24 4.66
N ALA A 78 -3.40 5.35 5.19
CA ALA A 78 -3.77 4.50 6.32
C ALA A 78 -4.07 5.33 7.57
N ALA A 79 -3.29 6.37 7.85
CA ALA A 79 -3.52 7.27 8.97
C ALA A 79 -4.89 7.97 8.88
N ILE A 80 -5.27 8.45 7.67
CA ILE A 80 -6.60 9.05 7.46
C ILE A 80 -7.71 8.04 7.79
N ILE A 81 -7.58 6.82 7.30
CA ILE A 81 -8.58 5.77 7.53
C ILE A 81 -8.68 5.43 9.03
N VAL A 82 -7.56 5.19 9.69
CA VAL A 82 -7.53 4.83 11.12
C VAL A 82 -8.09 5.97 11.99
N VAL A 83 -7.69 7.21 11.74
CA VAL A 83 -8.19 8.37 12.49
C VAL A 83 -9.69 8.56 12.26
N SER A 84 -10.18 8.32 11.04
CA SER A 84 -11.59 8.42 10.71
C SER A 84 -12.47 7.45 11.51
N TRP A 85 -11.93 6.29 11.94
CA TRP A 85 -12.67 5.34 12.78
C TRP A 85 -13.02 5.88 14.16
N PHE A 86 -12.19 6.80 14.68
CA PHE A 86 -12.40 7.43 15.98
C PHE A 86 -13.18 8.73 15.90
N MET A 87 -13.43 9.25 14.71
CA MET A 87 -14.21 10.48 14.51
C MET A 87 -15.71 10.23 14.60
N PRO A 88 -16.51 11.21 15.10
CA PRO A 88 -17.96 11.13 15.04
C PRO A 88 -18.48 11.10 13.60
N TYR A 89 -19.67 10.49 13.43
CA TYR A 89 -20.35 10.46 12.13
C TYR A 89 -20.55 11.89 11.59
N GLY A 90 -20.40 12.05 10.27
CA GLY A 90 -20.50 13.34 9.59
C GLY A 90 -19.20 14.13 9.50
N LYS A 91 -18.20 13.86 10.37
CA LYS A 91 -16.89 14.53 10.34
C LYS A 91 -15.79 13.69 9.69
N ALA A 92 -16.03 12.40 9.50
CA ALA A 92 -15.06 11.45 8.95
C ALA A 92 -14.93 11.48 7.42
N GLY A 93 -15.85 12.18 6.73
CA GLY A 93 -15.93 12.16 5.27
C GLY A 93 -16.46 10.84 4.71
N ILE A 94 -16.67 10.80 3.39
CA ILE A 94 -17.26 9.63 2.71
C ILE A 94 -16.37 8.39 2.90
N LEU A 95 -15.07 8.52 2.68
CA LEU A 95 -14.12 7.41 2.83
C LEU A 95 -14.06 6.90 4.26
N GLY A 96 -14.06 7.80 5.25
CA GLY A 96 -14.05 7.43 6.65
C GLY A 96 -15.31 6.71 7.09
N GLU A 97 -16.49 7.17 6.65
CA GLU A 97 -17.76 6.53 6.97
C GLU A 97 -17.91 5.15 6.32
N ILE A 98 -17.51 5.01 5.06
CA ILE A 98 -17.48 3.72 4.38
C ILE A 98 -16.54 2.78 5.12
N SER A 99 -15.31 3.22 5.40
CA SER A 99 -14.32 2.40 6.11
C SER A 99 -14.82 1.97 7.50
N LYS A 100 -15.55 2.84 8.20
CA LYS A 100 -16.14 2.56 9.51
C LYS A 100 -17.24 1.50 9.43
N ARG A 101 -18.06 1.50 8.37
CA ARG A 101 -19.06 0.45 8.11
C ARG A 101 -18.40 -0.90 7.85
N PHE A 102 -17.24 -0.91 7.20
CA PHE A 102 -16.45 -2.13 6.96
C PHE A 102 -15.52 -2.50 8.12
N LEU A 103 -15.65 -1.88 9.28
CA LEU A 103 -14.80 -2.16 10.46
C LEU A 103 -14.79 -3.66 10.84
N PRO A 104 -15.92 -4.40 10.88
CA PRO A 104 -15.89 -5.83 11.15
C PRO A 104 -15.11 -6.62 10.09
N VAL A 105 -15.19 -6.21 8.81
CA VAL A 105 -14.43 -6.81 7.70
C VAL A 105 -12.94 -6.57 7.90
N TRP A 106 -12.53 -5.34 8.25
CA TRP A 106 -11.13 -5.00 8.52
C TRP A 106 -10.55 -5.80 9.69
N ILE A 107 -11.31 -5.91 10.79
CA ILE A 107 -10.89 -6.71 11.96
C ILE A 107 -10.73 -8.18 11.57
N ALA A 108 -11.72 -8.77 10.87
CA ALA A 108 -11.66 -10.15 10.43
C ALA A 108 -10.44 -10.39 9.51
N LEU A 109 -10.14 -9.45 8.63
CA LEU A 109 -9.01 -9.50 7.71
C LEU A 109 -7.68 -9.48 8.47
N ILE A 110 -7.51 -8.55 9.41
CA ILE A 110 -6.30 -8.44 10.25
C ILE A 110 -6.09 -9.72 11.06
N VAL A 111 -7.14 -10.24 11.70
CA VAL A 111 -7.07 -11.49 12.48
C VAL A 111 -6.69 -12.67 11.60
N THR A 112 -7.28 -12.78 10.41
CA THR A 112 -6.97 -13.84 9.45
C THR A 112 -5.54 -13.76 8.96
N PHE A 113 -5.03 -12.56 8.64
CA PHE A 113 -3.63 -12.36 8.26
C PHE A 113 -2.68 -12.70 9.40
N ALA A 114 -2.94 -12.20 10.60
CA ALA A 114 -2.11 -12.48 11.78
C ALA A 114 -2.06 -13.99 12.07
N ALA A 115 -3.19 -14.67 12.03
CA ALA A 115 -3.27 -16.12 12.20
C ALA A 115 -2.50 -16.85 11.08
N SER A 116 -2.72 -16.47 9.83
CA SER A 116 -2.07 -17.11 8.68
C SER A 116 -0.55 -16.95 8.71
N ILE A 117 -0.05 -15.77 9.06
CA ILE A 117 1.40 -15.52 9.19
C ILE A 117 1.98 -16.32 10.37
N THR A 118 1.28 -16.36 11.51
CA THR A 118 1.73 -17.09 12.69
C THR A 118 1.78 -18.60 12.44
N PHE A 119 0.79 -19.14 11.76
CA PHE A 119 0.70 -20.58 11.45
C PHE A 119 1.28 -20.95 10.09
N LYS A 120 1.93 -20.03 9.39
CA LYS A 120 2.51 -20.21 8.06
C LYS A 120 3.26 -21.55 7.88
N ARG A 121 4.09 -21.93 8.86
CA ARG A 121 4.88 -23.17 8.81
C ARG A 121 4.02 -24.44 8.89
N LYS A 122 2.81 -24.37 9.45
CA LYS A 122 1.89 -25.51 9.60
C LYS A 122 0.93 -25.64 8.41
N LEU A 123 0.80 -24.60 7.61
CA LEU A 123 -0.18 -24.52 6.52
C LEU A 123 0.34 -25.10 5.19
N GLY A 124 1.55 -25.65 5.14
CA GLY A 124 2.10 -26.32 3.95
C GLY A 124 2.07 -25.46 2.68
N LEU A 125 1.40 -25.93 1.65
CA LEU A 125 1.24 -25.22 0.37
C LEU A 125 0.60 -23.83 0.51
N TYR A 126 -0.34 -23.69 1.45
CA TYR A 126 -0.99 -22.42 1.75
C TYR A 126 -0.01 -21.38 2.34
N GLY A 127 0.99 -21.87 3.09
CA GLY A 127 2.05 -21.01 3.63
C GLY A 127 2.91 -20.36 2.55
N LYS A 128 3.08 -21.00 1.40
CA LYS A 128 3.85 -20.46 0.26
C LYS A 128 3.18 -19.23 -0.37
N LEU A 129 1.88 -19.07 -0.21
CA LEU A 129 1.13 -17.89 -0.66
C LEU A 129 1.64 -16.62 0.04
N PHE A 130 2.07 -16.75 1.29
CA PHE A 130 2.61 -15.65 2.11
C PHE A 130 4.10 -15.38 1.87
N ASP A 131 4.76 -16.16 1.02
CA ASP A 131 6.15 -15.91 0.61
C ASP A 131 6.25 -14.96 -0.58
N SER A 132 5.14 -14.74 -1.30
CA SER A 132 5.08 -13.83 -2.42
C SER A 132 4.14 -12.64 -2.13
N THR A 133 4.59 -11.43 -2.47
CA THR A 133 3.80 -10.21 -2.32
C THR A 133 2.49 -10.28 -3.12
N ILE A 134 2.55 -10.84 -4.33
CA ILE A 134 1.38 -11.03 -5.21
C ILE A 134 0.39 -12.01 -4.56
N GLY A 135 0.88 -13.10 -3.96
CA GLY A 135 0.04 -14.04 -3.24
C GLY A 135 -0.66 -13.42 -2.05
N MET A 136 0.04 -12.60 -1.27
CA MET A 136 -0.56 -11.87 -0.15
C MET A 136 -1.63 -10.87 -0.60
N ILE A 137 -1.40 -10.12 -1.68
CA ILE A 137 -2.39 -9.18 -2.23
C ILE A 137 -3.62 -9.94 -2.75
N GLY A 138 -3.42 -11.02 -3.51
CA GLY A 138 -4.51 -11.85 -4.01
C GLY A 138 -5.35 -12.43 -2.87
N PHE A 139 -4.70 -12.96 -1.84
CA PHE A 139 -5.37 -13.48 -0.65
C PHE A 139 -6.17 -12.38 0.09
N ALA A 140 -5.58 -11.18 0.25
CA ALA A 140 -6.26 -10.05 0.87
C ALA A 140 -7.55 -9.68 0.13
N LEU A 141 -7.49 -9.61 -1.20
CA LEU A 141 -8.64 -9.29 -2.04
C LEU A 141 -9.75 -10.36 -1.91
N VAL A 142 -9.39 -11.62 -2.01
CA VAL A 142 -10.37 -12.73 -1.88
C VAL A 142 -11.01 -12.69 -0.50
N MET A 143 -10.23 -12.60 0.57
CA MET A 143 -10.76 -12.56 1.94
C MET A 143 -11.59 -11.31 2.21
N PHE A 144 -11.21 -10.16 1.65
CA PHE A 144 -12.02 -8.95 1.73
C PHE A 144 -13.43 -9.18 1.17
N TRP A 145 -13.55 -9.78 -0.02
CA TRP A 145 -14.85 -10.07 -0.62
C TRP A 145 -15.64 -11.13 0.16
N VAL A 146 -14.96 -12.16 0.65
CA VAL A 146 -15.60 -13.19 1.48
C VAL A 146 -16.19 -12.58 2.76
N PHE A 147 -15.40 -11.77 3.48
CA PHE A 147 -15.89 -11.13 4.70
C PHE A 147 -16.97 -10.08 4.42
N THR A 148 -16.88 -9.36 3.31
CA THR A 148 -17.94 -8.42 2.89
C THR A 148 -19.25 -9.14 2.58
N ALA A 149 -19.20 -10.39 2.11
CA ALA A 149 -20.39 -11.21 1.86
C ALA A 149 -21.00 -11.79 3.15
N ILE A 150 -20.20 -11.93 4.21
CA ILE A 150 -20.65 -12.49 5.50
C ILE A 150 -21.20 -11.40 6.43
N PHE A 151 -20.62 -10.21 6.44
CA PHE A 151 -20.98 -9.08 7.32
C PHE A 151 -21.75 -7.99 6.58
#